data_3da12d92aefea6832ab5d661b0dbb058
#
_entry.id   3da12d92aefea6832ab5d661b0dbb058
#
_cell.length_a   1.000
_cell.length_b   1.000
_cell.length_c   1.000
_cell.angle_alpha   90.00
_cell.angle_beta   90.00
_cell.angle_gamma   90.00
#
_symmetry.space_group_name_H-M   'P 1'
#
loop_
_entity.id
_entity.type
_entity.pdbx_description
1 polymer ?
#
loop_
_entity_poly.entity_id
_entity_poly.type
_entity_poly.pdbx_seq_one_letter_code
_entity_poly.pdbx_strand_id
1 'polypeptide(L)'
;MEDIRRFLHTLCGLFEKGTRIRGILGCFLGGLFLNIVIELMDRQSLSAVLVLLESHPLAFLENVLILTFSLSLCLFSKRRWFFGILIGTVWLGLGIANLYVLSYRVSPLSAIDFAILQLDWSFIGIYMSVPAFILLVIAVILLLAGLVMLFKKCPKSPVHRLFNTAVSVILLCACIVIPYLPTSLGFGENTYTDVIRLTENYGFTYTFTRSLVDTGIDRPEDYSARRVRAIAAEVLRTKDKAPEDVPNIIFLQLESFFDVNRLKDVTFSENPVPYFEELKET
;
A
#
# COMPACT_ATOMS: atom_id res chain seq x y z
N MET A 1 -16.44 24.89 -23.25
CA MET A 1 -15.15 25.26 -22.62
C MET A 1 -15.32 26.38 -21.58
N GLU A 2 -16.19 27.33 -21.82
CA GLU A 2 -16.47 28.43 -20.89
C GLU A 2 -17.20 27.96 -19.62
N ASP A 3 -18.10 27.00 -19.73
CA ASP A 3 -18.86 26.45 -18.60
C ASP A 3 -17.97 25.63 -17.64
N ILE A 4 -17.02 24.87 -18.18
CA ILE A 4 -16.00 24.14 -17.35
C ILE A 4 -15.09 25.16 -16.64
N ARG A 5 -14.74 26.25 -17.31
CA ARG A 5 -13.94 27.33 -16.72
C ARG A 5 -14.72 28.07 -15.63
N ARG A 6 -16.03 28.32 -15.83
CA ARG A 6 -16.92 28.87 -14.79
C ARG A 6 -17.10 27.95 -13.61
N PHE A 7 -17.32 26.64 -13.86
CA PHE A 7 -17.47 25.66 -12.80
C PHE A 7 -16.19 25.53 -11.96
N LEU A 8 -15.01 25.43 -12.61
CA LEU A 8 -13.72 25.43 -11.92
C LEU A 8 -13.46 26.74 -11.17
N HIS A 9 -13.85 27.89 -11.75
CA HIS A 9 -13.71 29.19 -11.09
C HIS A 9 -14.65 29.34 -9.89
N THR A 10 -15.86 28.78 -9.97
CA THR A 10 -16.83 28.78 -8.85
C THR A 10 -16.38 27.85 -7.73
N LEU A 11 -15.92 26.64 -8.06
CA LEU A 11 -15.31 25.73 -7.08
C LEU A 11 -14.06 26.34 -6.43
N CYS A 12 -13.13 26.89 -7.23
CA CYS A 12 -11.97 27.59 -6.71
C CYS A 12 -12.37 28.81 -5.85
N GLY A 13 -13.40 29.56 -6.24
CA GLY A 13 -13.87 30.73 -5.50
C GLY A 13 -14.52 30.41 -4.15
N LEU A 14 -15.19 29.27 -4.02
CA LEU A 14 -15.69 28.79 -2.74
C LEU A 14 -14.57 28.47 -1.73
N PHE A 15 -13.41 28.03 -2.23
CA PHE A 15 -12.24 27.71 -1.40
C PHE A 15 -11.23 28.87 -1.28
N GLU A 16 -11.21 29.84 -2.21
CA GLU A 16 -10.30 30.99 -2.18
C GLU A 16 -10.73 32.12 -1.25
N LYS A 17 -12.03 32.35 -1.07
CA LYS A 17 -12.58 33.41 -0.19
C LYS A 17 -12.55 33.07 1.29
N GLY A 18 -11.94 31.95 1.66
CA GLY A 18 -11.98 31.48 3.03
C GLY A 18 -10.64 31.38 3.70
N THR A 19 -10.65 31.71 4.97
CA THR A 19 -9.67 31.49 6.00
C THR A 19 -8.77 30.26 5.78
N ARG A 20 -7.56 30.27 6.32
CA ARG A 20 -6.56 29.17 6.38
C ARG A 20 -7.18 27.82 6.70
N ILE A 21 -8.22 27.81 7.56
CA ILE A 21 -8.98 26.64 7.98
C ILE A 21 -9.68 25.93 6.83
N ARG A 22 -10.23 26.66 5.84
CA ARG A 22 -10.94 26.06 4.70
C ARG A 22 -10.01 25.23 3.79
N GLY A 23 -8.73 25.62 3.67
CA GLY A 23 -7.75 24.85 2.91
C GLY A 23 -7.50 23.47 3.55
N ILE A 24 -7.37 23.44 4.87
CA ILE A 24 -7.16 22.19 5.62
C ILE A 24 -8.44 21.33 5.62
N LEU A 25 -9.60 21.97 5.81
CA LEU A 25 -10.87 21.27 5.70
C LEU A 25 -11.06 20.63 4.32
N GLY A 26 -10.65 21.33 3.25
CA GLY A 26 -10.63 20.79 1.89
C GLY A 26 -9.70 19.57 1.75
N CYS A 27 -8.51 19.60 2.37
CA CYS A 27 -7.61 18.45 2.39
C CYS A 27 -8.22 17.28 3.19
N PHE A 28 -8.87 17.54 4.32
CA PHE A 28 -9.52 16.51 5.13
C PHE A 28 -10.70 15.87 4.39
N LEU A 29 -11.58 16.65 3.80
CA LEU A 29 -12.71 16.14 3.00
C LEU A 29 -12.22 15.39 1.76
N GLY A 30 -11.15 15.88 1.12
CA GLY A 30 -10.49 15.19 0.01
C GLY A 30 -9.85 13.88 0.46
N GLY A 31 -9.19 13.85 1.62
CA GLY A 31 -8.62 12.65 2.23
C GLY A 31 -9.70 11.62 2.59
N LEU A 32 -10.81 12.06 3.17
CA LEU A 32 -11.95 11.20 3.48
C LEU A 32 -12.56 10.59 2.20
N PHE A 33 -12.77 11.40 1.18
CA PHE A 33 -13.27 10.94 -0.11
C PHE A 33 -12.33 9.92 -0.76
N LEU A 34 -11.03 10.22 -0.82
CA LEU A 34 -10.03 9.31 -1.36
C LEU A 34 -9.98 8.00 -0.58
N ASN A 35 -10.05 8.06 0.76
CA ASN A 35 -10.05 6.86 1.58
C ASN A 35 -11.23 5.95 1.25
N ILE A 36 -12.44 6.50 1.18
CA ILE A 36 -13.62 5.73 0.83
C ILE A 36 -13.47 5.09 -0.54
N VAL A 37 -12.97 5.83 -1.55
CA VAL A 37 -12.79 5.30 -2.91
C VAL A 37 -11.72 4.20 -2.94
N ILE A 38 -10.58 4.40 -2.26
CA ILE A 38 -9.50 3.43 -2.20
C ILE A 38 -9.94 2.15 -1.48
N GLU A 39 -10.62 2.27 -0.32
CA GLU A 39 -11.14 1.12 0.41
C GLU A 39 -12.25 0.38 -0.36
N LEU A 40 -13.07 1.09 -1.16
CA LEU A 40 -14.01 0.46 -2.08
C LEU A 40 -13.31 -0.34 -3.18
N MET A 41 -12.19 0.15 -3.71
CA MET A 41 -11.38 -0.57 -4.69
C MET A 41 -10.73 -1.81 -4.07
N ASP A 42 -10.21 -1.69 -2.84
CA ASP A 42 -9.55 -2.77 -2.12
C ASP A 42 -10.54 -3.89 -1.75
N ARG A 43 -11.64 -3.53 -1.11
CA ARG A 43 -12.63 -4.47 -0.57
C ARG A 43 -13.71 -4.88 -1.55
N GLN A 44 -13.87 -4.17 -2.66
CA GLN A 44 -14.90 -4.38 -3.70
C GLN A 44 -16.34 -4.46 -3.14
N SER A 45 -16.57 -3.96 -1.92
CA SER A 45 -17.84 -4.01 -1.21
C SER A 45 -18.02 -2.81 -0.29
N LEU A 46 -19.14 -2.11 -0.45
CA LEU A 46 -19.51 -1.00 0.44
C LEU A 46 -19.76 -1.49 1.88
N SER A 47 -20.38 -2.65 2.04
CA SER A 47 -20.61 -3.24 3.37
C SER A 47 -19.30 -3.54 4.10
N ALA A 48 -18.27 -4.01 3.40
CA ALA A 48 -16.96 -4.27 3.99
C ALA A 48 -16.26 -2.97 4.42
N VAL A 49 -16.43 -1.86 3.68
CA VAL A 49 -15.94 -0.54 4.11
C VAL A 49 -16.64 -0.05 5.37
N LEU A 50 -17.96 -0.25 5.47
CA LEU A 50 -18.73 0.09 6.68
C LEU A 50 -18.30 -0.76 7.88
N VAL A 51 -18.06 -2.05 7.68
CA VAL A 51 -17.52 -2.94 8.73
C VAL A 51 -16.15 -2.45 9.23
N LEU A 52 -15.26 -2.00 8.34
CA LEU A 52 -13.98 -1.41 8.77
C LEU A 52 -14.21 -0.16 9.65
N LEU A 53 -15.13 0.71 9.23
CA LEU A 53 -15.45 1.92 9.98
C LEU A 53 -16.06 1.61 11.37
N GLU A 54 -16.90 0.59 11.47
CA GLU A 54 -17.56 0.18 12.72
C GLU A 54 -16.61 -0.58 13.66
N SER A 55 -15.86 -1.54 13.11
CA SER A 55 -14.99 -2.42 13.90
C SER A 55 -13.64 -1.79 14.26
N HIS A 56 -13.09 -0.96 13.34
CA HIS A 56 -11.78 -0.34 13.48
C HIS A 56 -11.79 1.16 13.15
N PRO A 57 -12.58 1.99 13.89
CA PRO A 57 -12.76 3.42 13.57
C PRO A 57 -11.47 4.23 13.62
N LEU A 58 -10.53 3.86 14.51
CA LEU A 58 -9.22 4.53 14.58
C LEU A 58 -8.35 4.21 13.37
N ALA A 59 -8.38 2.97 12.88
CA ALA A 59 -7.67 2.58 11.67
C ALA A 59 -8.24 3.31 10.44
N PHE A 60 -9.56 3.42 10.35
CA PHE A 60 -10.19 4.22 9.29
C PHE A 60 -9.77 5.70 9.37
N LEU A 61 -9.76 6.29 10.58
CA LEU A 61 -9.31 7.66 10.81
C LEU A 61 -7.84 7.83 10.43
N GLU A 62 -6.98 6.87 10.76
CA GLU A 62 -5.56 6.89 10.41
C GLU A 62 -5.35 6.96 8.89
N ASN A 63 -6.07 6.14 8.12
CA ASN A 63 -6.03 6.21 6.65
C ASN A 63 -6.43 7.60 6.15
N VAL A 64 -7.50 8.18 6.70
CA VAL A 64 -7.94 9.54 6.36
C VAL A 64 -6.87 10.57 6.70
N LEU A 65 -6.18 10.43 7.84
CA LEU A 65 -5.12 11.36 8.26
C LEU A 65 -3.88 11.25 7.39
N ILE A 66 -3.47 10.06 6.99
CA ILE A 66 -2.35 9.84 6.04
C ILE A 66 -2.65 10.55 4.71
N LEU A 67 -3.86 10.36 4.17
CA LEU A 67 -4.28 11.01 2.93
C LEU A 67 -4.40 12.53 3.10
N THR A 68 -4.93 12.99 4.23
CA THR A 68 -5.03 14.42 4.57
C THR A 68 -3.64 15.05 4.70
N PHE A 69 -2.71 14.38 5.37
CA PHE A 69 -1.31 14.82 5.46
C PHE A 69 -0.70 14.94 4.06
N SER A 70 -0.81 13.90 3.23
CA SER A 70 -0.32 13.91 1.85
C SER A 70 -0.91 15.08 1.06
N LEU A 71 -2.24 15.27 1.11
CA LEU A 71 -2.92 16.38 0.43
C LEU A 71 -2.51 17.74 0.99
N SER A 72 -2.23 17.86 2.30
CA SER A 72 -1.82 19.12 2.92
C SER A 72 -0.54 19.70 2.30
N LEU A 73 0.31 18.85 1.71
CA LEU A 73 1.52 19.28 0.99
C LEU A 73 1.21 20.20 -0.20
N CYS A 74 0.00 20.10 -0.79
CA CYS A 74 -0.42 21.02 -1.86
C CYS A 74 -0.52 22.49 -1.38
N LEU A 75 -0.75 22.72 -0.07
CA LEU A 75 -0.88 24.05 0.51
C LEU A 75 0.43 24.84 0.53
N PHE A 76 1.58 24.18 0.37
CA PHE A 76 2.88 24.82 0.22
C PHE A 76 3.11 25.41 -1.18
N SER A 77 2.27 25.04 -2.17
CA SER A 77 2.35 25.54 -3.53
C SER A 77 1.38 26.68 -3.77
N LYS A 78 1.81 27.65 -4.61
CA LYS A 78 0.89 28.66 -5.17
C LYS A 78 -0.21 28.04 -6.03
N ARG A 79 0.04 26.88 -6.65
CA ARG A 79 -0.91 26.13 -7.49
C ARG A 79 -1.49 24.94 -6.74
N ARG A 80 -2.09 25.20 -5.56
CA ARG A 80 -2.56 24.16 -4.63
C ARG A 80 -3.51 23.16 -5.28
N TRP A 81 -4.40 23.58 -6.16
CA TRP A 81 -5.32 22.70 -6.86
C TRP A 81 -4.63 21.69 -7.77
N PHE A 82 -3.60 22.15 -8.51
CA PHE A 82 -2.82 21.23 -9.33
C PHE A 82 -2.14 20.16 -8.47
N PHE A 83 -1.45 20.58 -7.42
CA PHE A 83 -0.74 19.64 -6.57
C PHE A 83 -1.68 18.75 -5.76
N GLY A 84 -2.85 19.24 -5.33
CA GLY A 84 -3.87 18.43 -4.67
C GLY A 84 -4.42 17.33 -5.60
N ILE A 85 -4.75 17.70 -6.86
CA ILE A 85 -5.19 16.74 -7.87
C ILE A 85 -4.07 15.75 -8.22
N LEU A 86 -2.83 16.21 -8.36
CA LEU A 86 -1.68 15.35 -8.63
C LEU A 86 -1.50 14.29 -7.53
N ILE A 87 -1.51 14.72 -6.26
CA ILE A 87 -1.39 13.81 -5.10
C ILE A 87 -2.56 12.83 -5.07
N GLY A 88 -3.80 13.34 -5.27
CA GLY A 88 -4.98 12.49 -5.35
C GLY A 88 -4.92 11.46 -6.48
N THR A 89 -4.39 11.87 -7.65
CA THR A 89 -4.18 10.97 -8.80
C THR A 89 -3.17 9.87 -8.48
N VAL A 90 -2.09 10.19 -7.76
CA VAL A 90 -1.11 9.18 -7.31
C VAL A 90 -1.77 8.16 -6.41
N TRP A 91 -2.53 8.59 -5.39
CA TRP A 91 -3.23 7.68 -4.49
C TRP A 91 -4.29 6.84 -5.18
N LEU A 92 -5.07 7.43 -6.10
CA LEU A 92 -6.02 6.68 -6.92
C LEU A 92 -5.31 5.68 -7.84
N GLY A 93 -4.15 6.06 -8.40
CA GLY A 93 -3.32 5.16 -9.19
C GLY A 93 -2.82 3.96 -8.37
N LEU A 94 -2.41 4.18 -7.13
CA LEU A 94 -2.05 3.10 -6.20
C LEU A 94 -3.26 2.21 -5.87
N GLY A 95 -4.44 2.78 -5.64
CA GLY A 95 -5.67 2.03 -5.42
C GLY A 95 -6.06 1.17 -6.63
N ILE A 96 -5.96 1.71 -7.87
CA ILE A 96 -6.21 0.97 -9.11
C ILE A 96 -5.18 -0.14 -9.29
N ALA A 97 -3.89 0.14 -9.02
CA ALA A 97 -2.83 -0.86 -9.08
C ALA A 97 -3.08 -2.00 -8.06
N ASN A 98 -3.49 -1.66 -6.84
CA ASN A 98 -3.87 -2.63 -5.82
C ASN A 98 -5.06 -3.50 -6.27
N LEU A 99 -6.13 -2.88 -6.78
CA LEU A 99 -7.29 -3.60 -7.33
C LEU A 99 -6.86 -4.60 -8.41
N TYR A 100 -5.95 -4.20 -9.28
CA TYR A 100 -5.41 -5.06 -10.34
C TYR A 100 -4.57 -6.21 -9.76
N VAL A 101 -3.71 -5.93 -8.79
CA VAL A 101 -2.88 -6.95 -8.10
C VAL A 101 -3.76 -7.97 -7.38
N LEU A 102 -4.81 -7.53 -6.68
CA LEU A 102 -5.75 -8.41 -5.99
C LEU A 102 -6.56 -9.32 -6.93
N SER A 103 -6.63 -9.02 -8.24
CA SER A 103 -7.22 -9.94 -9.22
C SER A 103 -6.36 -11.16 -9.54
N TYR A 104 -5.07 -11.12 -9.18
CA TYR A 104 -4.11 -12.21 -9.44
C TYR A 104 -3.58 -12.88 -8.17
N ARG A 105 -3.58 -12.18 -7.05
CA ARG A 105 -3.09 -12.70 -5.77
C ARG A 105 -3.92 -12.16 -4.60
N VAL A 106 -3.88 -12.86 -3.47
CA VAL A 106 -4.62 -12.46 -2.26
C VAL A 106 -3.94 -11.31 -1.52
N SER A 107 -2.62 -11.20 -1.60
CA SER A 107 -1.87 -10.16 -0.89
C SER A 107 -1.97 -8.81 -1.61
N PRO A 108 -2.21 -7.69 -0.89
CA PRO A 108 -2.32 -6.37 -1.47
C PRO A 108 -0.98 -5.86 -2.00
N LEU A 109 -1.04 -4.78 -2.79
CA LEU A 109 0.12 -4.06 -3.31
C LEU A 109 0.95 -3.48 -2.15
N SER A 110 2.25 -3.67 -2.20
CA SER A 110 3.20 -3.15 -1.21
C SER A 110 4.39 -2.45 -1.88
N ALA A 111 5.18 -1.72 -1.10
CA ALA A 111 6.35 -1.01 -1.62
C ALA A 111 7.40 -1.94 -2.22
N ILE A 112 7.50 -3.19 -1.74
CA ILE A 112 8.46 -4.17 -2.26
C ILE A 112 8.14 -4.59 -3.69
N ASP A 113 6.86 -4.54 -4.10
CA ASP A 113 6.46 -4.86 -5.47
C ASP A 113 7.12 -3.92 -6.49
N PHE A 114 7.31 -2.66 -6.13
CA PHE A 114 8.04 -1.71 -6.99
C PHE A 114 9.54 -2.01 -7.07
N ALA A 115 10.12 -2.56 -6.01
CA ALA A 115 11.52 -2.99 -6.03
C ALA A 115 11.70 -4.22 -6.95
N ILE A 116 10.76 -5.15 -6.93
CA ILE A 116 10.76 -6.34 -7.81
C ILE A 116 10.64 -5.92 -9.28
N LEU A 117 9.77 -4.96 -9.61
CA LEU A 117 9.63 -4.44 -10.98
C LEU A 117 10.90 -3.80 -11.53
N GLN A 118 11.80 -3.29 -10.67
CA GLN A 118 13.09 -2.76 -11.10
C GLN A 118 14.07 -3.86 -11.51
N LEU A 119 13.88 -5.09 -11.02
CA LEU A 119 14.77 -6.21 -11.29
C LEU A 119 14.49 -6.89 -12.63
N ASP A 120 13.24 -6.97 -13.03
CA ASP A 120 12.88 -7.64 -14.29
C ASP A 120 11.55 -7.12 -14.87
N TRP A 121 11.64 -6.45 -16.03
CA TRP A 121 10.50 -5.94 -16.77
C TRP A 121 9.70 -7.04 -17.49
N SER A 122 10.25 -8.25 -17.60
CA SER A 122 9.58 -9.38 -18.26
C SER A 122 8.31 -9.81 -17.55
N PHE A 123 8.22 -9.55 -16.23
CA PHE A 123 7.03 -9.83 -15.42
C PHE A 123 5.77 -9.11 -15.93
N ILE A 124 5.90 -7.94 -16.54
CA ILE A 124 4.73 -7.20 -17.08
C ILE A 124 4.01 -8.04 -18.13
N GLY A 125 4.76 -8.75 -18.98
CA GLY A 125 4.19 -9.61 -20.04
C GLY A 125 3.43 -10.84 -19.53
N ILE A 126 3.68 -11.27 -18.29
CA ILE A 126 2.97 -12.38 -17.65
C ILE A 126 1.57 -11.95 -17.18
N TYR A 127 1.46 -10.74 -16.65
CA TYR A 127 0.24 -10.25 -16.04
C TYR A 127 -0.64 -9.41 -16.97
N MET A 128 -0.09 -8.88 -18.07
CA MET A 128 -0.82 -7.94 -18.92
C MET A 128 -0.71 -8.31 -20.40
N SER A 129 -1.86 -8.42 -21.08
CA SER A 129 -1.89 -8.61 -22.53
C SER A 129 -1.39 -7.34 -23.25
N VAL A 130 -0.82 -7.53 -24.46
CA VAL A 130 -0.30 -6.41 -25.27
C VAL A 130 -1.34 -5.30 -25.51
N PRO A 131 -2.61 -5.60 -25.86
CA PRO A 131 -3.64 -4.55 -26.00
C PRO A 131 -3.91 -3.80 -24.71
N ALA A 132 -3.93 -4.49 -23.55
CA ALA A 132 -4.14 -3.86 -22.25
C ALA A 132 -2.97 -2.91 -21.90
N PHE A 133 -1.74 -3.32 -22.20
CA PHE A 133 -0.56 -2.49 -22.02
C PHE A 133 -0.60 -1.22 -22.90
N ILE A 134 -1.00 -1.35 -24.16
CA ILE A 134 -1.15 -0.19 -25.07
C ILE A 134 -2.22 0.77 -24.52
N LEU A 135 -3.37 0.26 -24.08
CA LEU A 135 -4.41 1.07 -23.46
C LEU A 135 -3.92 1.81 -22.20
N LEU A 136 -3.16 1.13 -21.36
CA LEU A 136 -2.55 1.73 -20.17
C LEU A 136 -1.61 2.89 -20.56
N VAL A 137 -0.74 2.67 -21.55
CA VAL A 137 0.18 3.71 -22.03
C VAL A 137 -0.59 4.92 -22.56
N ILE A 138 -1.64 4.72 -23.36
CA ILE A 138 -2.49 5.79 -23.86
C ILE A 138 -3.16 6.53 -22.70
N ALA A 139 -3.71 5.81 -21.72
CA ALA A 139 -4.34 6.42 -20.56
C ALA A 139 -3.35 7.27 -19.75
N VAL A 140 -2.12 6.80 -19.54
CA VAL A 140 -1.04 7.56 -18.88
C VAL A 140 -0.69 8.82 -19.68
N ILE A 141 -0.57 8.74 -21.01
CA ILE A 141 -0.27 9.91 -21.86
C ILE A 141 -1.39 10.94 -21.75
N LEU A 142 -2.66 10.52 -21.82
CA LEU A 142 -3.81 11.41 -21.70
C LEU A 142 -3.87 12.05 -20.30
N LEU A 143 -3.58 11.29 -19.25
CA LEU A 143 -3.49 11.79 -17.89
C LEU A 143 -2.41 12.86 -17.75
N LEU A 144 -1.21 12.61 -18.27
CA LEU A 144 -0.10 13.56 -18.25
C LEU A 144 -0.43 14.82 -19.03
N ALA A 145 -1.05 14.70 -20.22
CA ALA A 145 -1.52 15.83 -21.01
C ALA A 145 -2.56 16.67 -20.23
N GLY A 146 -3.52 16.00 -19.57
CA GLY A 146 -4.51 16.63 -18.69
C GLY A 146 -3.87 17.38 -17.52
N LEU A 147 -2.89 16.77 -16.86
CA LEU A 147 -2.12 17.39 -15.77
C LEU A 147 -1.34 18.63 -16.25
N VAL A 148 -0.71 18.55 -17.41
CA VAL A 148 -0.02 19.72 -18.02
C VAL A 148 -1.01 20.85 -18.32
N MET A 149 -2.17 20.53 -18.88
CA MET A 149 -3.22 21.53 -19.13
C MET A 149 -3.74 22.14 -17.82
N LEU A 150 -3.96 21.32 -16.80
CA LEU A 150 -4.37 21.76 -15.47
C LEU A 150 -3.32 22.69 -14.86
N PHE A 151 -2.04 22.33 -14.94
CA PHE A 151 -0.94 23.15 -14.43
C PHE A 151 -0.93 24.54 -15.07
N LYS A 152 -1.15 24.64 -16.41
CA LYS A 152 -1.19 25.90 -17.11
C LYS A 152 -2.40 26.77 -16.75
N LYS A 153 -3.56 26.16 -16.48
CA LYS A 153 -4.84 26.86 -16.23
C LYS A 153 -5.12 27.10 -14.74
N CYS A 154 -4.39 26.44 -13.83
CA CYS A 154 -4.65 26.50 -12.39
C CYS A 154 -4.39 27.91 -11.83
N PRO A 155 -5.34 28.51 -11.10
CA PRO A 155 -5.15 29.79 -10.45
C PRO A 155 -4.08 29.73 -9.36
N LYS A 156 -3.40 30.86 -9.14
CA LYS A 156 -2.39 30.99 -8.08
C LYS A 156 -3.06 31.48 -6.81
N SER A 157 -2.81 30.80 -5.68
CA SER A 157 -3.32 31.14 -4.37
C SER A 157 -2.18 31.59 -3.41
N PRO A 158 -2.48 32.43 -2.41
CA PRO A 158 -1.48 32.84 -1.43
C PRO A 158 -1.05 31.65 -0.55
N VAL A 159 0.24 31.61 -0.20
CA VAL A 159 0.82 30.54 0.62
C VAL A 159 1.13 31.06 2.02
N HIS A 160 0.60 30.39 3.05
CA HIS A 160 0.84 30.71 4.47
C HIS A 160 1.81 29.69 5.07
N ARG A 161 3.10 29.84 4.79
CA ARG A 161 4.13 28.82 5.11
C ARG A 161 4.10 28.38 6.58
N LEU A 162 4.20 29.30 7.54
CA LEU A 162 4.24 28.95 8.97
C LEU A 162 3.03 28.15 9.42
N PHE A 163 1.84 28.59 9.03
CA PHE A 163 0.60 27.91 9.38
C PHE A 163 0.51 26.52 8.74
N ASN A 164 0.84 26.42 7.45
CA ASN A 164 0.83 25.15 6.72
C ASN A 164 1.85 24.17 7.32
N THR A 165 3.06 24.66 7.70
CA THR A 165 4.07 23.82 8.35
C THR A 165 3.57 23.31 9.69
N ALA A 166 3.01 24.17 10.55
CA ALA A 166 2.49 23.76 11.85
C ALA A 166 1.41 22.67 11.71
N VAL A 167 0.47 22.84 10.78
CA VAL A 167 -0.58 21.84 10.52
C VAL A 167 -0.03 20.55 9.96
N SER A 168 0.89 20.62 8.97
CA SER A 168 1.50 19.40 8.41
C SER A 168 2.31 18.63 9.45
N VAL A 169 3.02 19.33 10.35
CA VAL A 169 3.73 18.69 11.48
C VAL A 169 2.75 18.02 12.45
N ILE A 170 1.63 18.70 12.80
CA ILE A 170 0.60 18.11 13.67
C ILE A 170 0.00 16.85 13.03
N LEU A 171 -0.34 16.90 11.74
CA LEU A 171 -0.87 15.75 11.00
C LEU A 171 0.15 14.61 10.95
N LEU A 172 1.42 14.91 10.67
CA LEU A 172 2.49 13.91 10.66
C LEU A 172 2.67 13.27 12.04
N CYS A 173 2.68 14.08 13.10
CA CYS A 173 2.75 13.57 14.49
C CYS A 173 1.54 12.68 14.80
N ALA A 174 0.34 13.05 14.37
CA ALA A 174 -0.86 12.21 14.54
C ALA A 174 -0.70 10.87 13.84
N CYS A 175 -0.27 10.84 12.56
CA CYS A 175 -0.01 9.62 11.80
C CYS A 175 1.08 8.72 12.42
N ILE A 176 2.03 9.30 13.16
CA ILE A 176 3.05 8.51 13.87
C ILE A 176 2.52 7.97 15.19
N VAL A 177 1.74 8.76 15.93
CA VAL A 177 1.32 8.44 17.31
C VAL A 177 0.13 7.50 17.36
N ILE A 178 -0.86 7.67 16.47
CA ILE A 178 -2.10 6.88 16.50
C ILE A 178 -1.84 5.37 16.45
N PRO A 179 -0.96 4.83 15.58
CA PRO A 179 -0.67 3.40 15.54
C PRO A 179 -0.05 2.83 16.83
N TYR A 180 0.51 3.68 17.69
CA TYR A 180 1.07 3.27 18.98
C TYR A 180 0.09 3.43 20.15
N LEU A 181 -1.16 3.86 19.88
CA LEU A 181 -2.19 3.88 20.93
C LEU A 181 -2.50 2.46 21.39
N PRO A 182 -2.90 2.27 22.67
CA PRO A 182 -3.11 0.94 23.23
C PRO A 182 -4.07 0.07 22.43
N THR A 183 -3.83 -1.24 22.46
CA THR A 183 -4.69 -2.30 21.88
C THR A 183 -6.17 -2.14 22.19
N SER A 184 -6.51 -1.62 23.37
CA SER A 184 -7.89 -1.33 23.79
C SER A 184 -8.61 -0.33 22.87
N LEU A 185 -7.88 0.42 22.04
CA LEU A 185 -8.41 1.39 21.07
C LEU A 185 -8.38 0.88 19.62
N GLY A 186 -8.02 -0.37 19.40
CA GLY A 186 -8.07 -1.02 18.08
C GLY A 186 -6.75 -1.08 17.32
N PHE A 187 -5.63 -0.58 17.91
CA PHE A 187 -4.29 -0.82 17.38
C PHE A 187 -3.54 -1.74 18.34
N GLY A 188 -3.04 -2.89 17.94
CA GLY A 188 -2.22 -3.63 18.87
C GLY A 188 -2.01 -5.09 18.65
N GLU A 189 -2.47 -5.66 17.59
CA GLU A 189 -1.93 -6.94 17.18
C GLU A 189 -0.66 -6.69 16.37
N ASN A 190 0.47 -7.28 16.83
CA ASN A 190 1.72 -7.32 16.07
C ASN A 190 1.55 -8.24 14.85
N THR A 191 0.68 -7.87 13.93
CA THR A 191 0.36 -8.62 12.72
C THR A 191 1.33 -8.31 11.57
N TYR A 192 2.59 -7.98 11.93
CA TYR A 192 3.63 -7.68 10.94
C TYR A 192 3.97 -8.86 10.02
N THR A 193 3.56 -10.05 10.39
CA THR A 193 3.81 -11.28 9.63
C THR A 193 2.72 -11.58 8.59
N ASP A 194 1.55 -10.94 8.69
CA ASP A 194 0.42 -11.19 7.80
C ASP A 194 -0.13 -9.88 7.21
N VAL A 195 0.37 -9.53 6.03
CA VAL A 195 -0.03 -8.31 5.30
C VAL A 195 -1.52 -8.33 4.93
N ILE A 196 -2.11 -9.51 4.74
CA ILE A 196 -3.53 -9.66 4.40
C ILE A 196 -4.38 -9.20 5.58
N ARG A 197 -4.14 -9.77 6.78
CA ARG A 197 -4.85 -9.37 8.00
C ARG A 197 -4.60 -7.92 8.37
N LEU A 198 -3.37 -7.43 8.12
CA LEU A 198 -3.05 -6.03 8.34
C LEU A 198 -3.95 -5.12 7.48
N THR A 199 -4.15 -5.47 6.21
CA THR A 199 -5.01 -4.69 5.31
C THR A 199 -6.48 -4.83 5.67
N GLU A 200 -6.92 -6.03 6.03
CA GLU A 200 -8.30 -6.27 6.50
C GLU A 200 -8.66 -5.42 7.72
N ASN A 201 -7.76 -5.31 8.70
CA ASN A 201 -8.01 -4.62 9.97
C ASN A 201 -7.71 -3.12 9.91
N TYR A 202 -6.70 -2.70 9.12
CA TYR A 202 -6.21 -1.32 9.14
C TYR A 202 -6.42 -0.56 7.83
N GLY A 203 -6.78 -1.24 6.73
CA GLY A 203 -7.01 -0.66 5.42
C GLY A 203 -5.75 -0.54 4.57
N PHE A 204 -5.96 -0.34 3.26
CA PHE A 204 -4.89 -0.32 2.25
C PHE A 204 -3.92 0.84 2.43
N THR A 205 -4.43 2.07 2.66
CA THR A 205 -3.58 3.27 2.75
C THR A 205 -2.54 3.15 3.87
N TYR A 206 -2.96 2.68 5.04
CA TYR A 206 -2.06 2.42 6.17
C TYR A 206 -1.04 1.35 5.84
N THR A 207 -1.50 0.19 5.36
CA THR A 207 -0.64 -0.96 5.05
C THR A 207 0.40 -0.62 4.00
N PHE A 208 0.00 0.08 2.93
CA PHE A 208 0.93 0.55 1.90
C PHE A 208 1.96 1.53 2.45
N THR A 209 1.51 2.54 3.23
CA THR A 209 2.42 3.53 3.82
C THR A 209 3.40 2.88 4.77
N ARG A 210 2.96 1.89 5.53
CA ARG A 210 3.83 1.13 6.43
C ARG A 210 4.87 0.33 5.65
N SER A 211 4.51 -0.28 4.54
CA SER A 211 5.45 -1.05 3.71
C SER A 211 6.59 -0.20 3.11
N LEU A 212 6.43 1.14 3.06
CA LEU A 212 7.51 2.05 2.66
C LEU A 212 8.60 2.20 3.74
N VAL A 213 8.25 1.99 5.01
CA VAL A 213 9.14 2.18 6.16
C VAL A 213 9.62 0.84 6.71
N ASP A 214 8.70 -0.13 6.78
CA ASP A 214 8.98 -1.47 7.28
C ASP A 214 9.42 -2.36 6.12
N THR A 215 10.71 -2.64 6.06
CA THR A 215 11.30 -3.47 4.99
C THR A 215 11.38 -4.96 5.35
N GLY A 216 10.75 -5.38 6.45
CA GLY A 216 10.70 -6.76 6.92
C GLY A 216 11.61 -7.04 8.12
N ILE A 217 12.44 -8.07 8.04
CA ILE A 217 13.28 -8.49 9.16
C ILE A 217 14.37 -7.47 9.44
N ASP A 218 14.40 -6.95 10.67
CA ASP A 218 15.43 -6.05 11.14
C ASP A 218 16.80 -6.75 11.15
N ARG A 219 17.83 -5.96 10.84
CA ARG A 219 19.20 -6.47 10.95
C ARG A 219 19.53 -6.74 12.40
N PRO A 220 20.14 -7.91 12.74
CA PRO A 220 20.65 -8.16 14.09
C PRO A 220 21.60 -7.01 14.52
N GLU A 221 21.59 -6.66 15.80
CA GLU A 221 22.41 -5.56 16.35
C GLU A 221 23.91 -5.75 16.09
N ASP A 222 24.38 -7.01 16.06
CA ASP A 222 25.77 -7.37 15.81
C ASP A 222 26.08 -7.63 14.31
N TYR A 223 25.16 -7.31 13.38
CA TYR A 223 25.35 -7.55 11.96
C TYR A 223 26.50 -6.72 11.41
N SER A 224 27.59 -7.41 11.06
CA SER A 224 28.78 -6.82 10.48
C SER A 224 29.49 -7.81 9.55
N ALA A 225 30.29 -7.30 8.60
CA ALA A 225 31.11 -8.15 7.74
C ALA A 225 32.06 -9.06 8.55
N ARG A 226 32.51 -8.60 9.73
CA ARG A 226 33.32 -9.41 10.66
C ARG A 226 32.53 -10.57 11.24
N ARG A 227 31.28 -10.33 11.68
CA ARG A 227 30.40 -11.37 12.25
C ARG A 227 30.05 -12.41 11.20
N VAL A 228 29.66 -11.98 9.98
CA VAL A 228 29.37 -12.89 8.86
C VAL A 228 30.60 -13.79 8.54
N ARG A 229 31.81 -13.20 8.47
CA ARG A 229 33.04 -13.98 8.24
C ARG A 229 33.35 -14.94 9.38
N ALA A 230 33.06 -14.57 10.64
CA ALA A 230 33.25 -15.47 11.80
C ALA A 230 32.32 -16.67 11.72
N ILE A 231 31.04 -16.46 11.39
CA ILE A 231 30.06 -17.55 11.20
C ILE A 231 30.48 -18.45 10.03
N ALA A 232 30.89 -17.85 8.90
CA ALA A 232 31.37 -18.62 7.74
C ALA A 232 32.60 -19.49 8.10
N ALA A 233 33.54 -18.94 8.87
CA ALA A 233 34.71 -19.67 9.31
C ALA A 233 34.37 -20.82 10.28
N GLU A 234 33.36 -20.64 11.14
CA GLU A 234 32.85 -21.68 12.05
C GLU A 234 32.17 -22.82 11.28
N VAL A 235 31.30 -22.49 10.30
CA VAL A 235 30.63 -23.46 9.41
C VAL A 235 31.67 -24.26 8.62
N LEU A 236 32.72 -23.62 8.10
CA LEU A 236 33.78 -24.29 7.36
C LEU A 236 34.60 -25.23 8.25
N ARG A 237 34.83 -24.92 9.54
CA ARG A 237 35.50 -25.80 10.50
C ARG A 237 34.69 -27.04 10.82
N THR A 238 33.35 -26.93 10.85
CA THR A 238 32.47 -28.09 11.10
C THR A 238 32.38 -29.00 9.90
N LYS A 239 32.64 -28.50 8.68
CA LYS A 239 32.61 -29.27 7.45
C LYS A 239 33.66 -30.40 7.39
N ASP A 240 34.80 -30.22 8.05
CA ASP A 240 35.87 -31.26 8.12
C ASP A 240 35.51 -32.49 8.97
N LYS A 241 34.36 -32.50 9.63
CA LYS A 241 33.84 -33.60 10.42
C LYS A 241 32.61 -34.29 9.83
N ALA A 242 32.36 -34.08 8.56
CA ALA A 242 31.24 -34.76 7.91
C ALA A 242 31.47 -36.27 7.94
N PRO A 243 30.50 -37.09 8.35
CA PRO A 243 30.60 -38.54 8.31
C PRO A 243 30.79 -39.00 6.84
N GLU A 244 31.51 -40.11 6.66
CA GLU A 244 31.81 -40.67 5.33
C GLU A 244 30.54 -41.05 4.55
N ASP A 245 29.44 -41.39 5.25
CA ASP A 245 28.13 -41.68 4.67
C ASP A 245 27.16 -40.52 4.97
N VAL A 246 27.12 -39.54 4.09
CA VAL A 246 26.12 -38.45 4.15
C VAL A 246 24.96 -38.79 3.21
N PRO A 247 23.71 -38.88 3.71
CA PRO A 247 22.56 -39.12 2.84
C PRO A 247 22.35 -37.97 1.89
N ASN A 248 21.82 -38.27 0.69
CA ASN A 248 21.37 -37.24 -0.20
C ASN A 248 20.18 -36.48 0.42
N ILE A 249 20.29 -35.16 0.58
CA ILE A 249 19.23 -34.31 1.09
C ILE A 249 18.59 -33.59 -0.11
N ILE A 250 17.31 -33.86 -0.34
CA ILE A 250 16.52 -33.22 -1.39
C ILE A 250 15.57 -32.23 -0.71
N PHE A 251 15.73 -30.94 -0.98
CA PHE A 251 14.79 -29.92 -0.58
C PHE A 251 13.77 -29.68 -1.71
N LEU A 252 12.50 -29.99 -1.44
CA LEU A 252 11.40 -29.74 -2.35
C LEU A 252 10.52 -28.62 -1.78
N GLN A 253 10.59 -27.44 -2.37
CA GLN A 253 9.74 -26.30 -2.00
C GLN A 253 8.43 -26.35 -2.79
N LEU A 254 7.33 -26.60 -2.10
CA LEU A 254 5.98 -26.71 -2.68
C LEU A 254 5.20 -25.41 -2.42
N GLU A 255 5.61 -24.29 -3.03
CA GLU A 255 5.08 -22.95 -2.73
C GLU A 255 3.57 -22.82 -2.90
N SER A 256 3.00 -23.39 -3.93
CA SER A 256 1.56 -23.31 -4.27
C SER A 256 0.79 -24.58 -3.89
N PHE A 257 1.46 -25.54 -3.24
CA PHE A 257 0.80 -26.77 -2.87
C PHE A 257 -0.08 -26.54 -1.62
N PHE A 258 -1.32 -26.97 -1.73
CA PHE A 258 -2.27 -26.99 -0.63
C PHE A 258 -2.86 -28.39 -0.47
N ASP A 259 -2.80 -28.94 0.75
CA ASP A 259 -3.44 -30.19 1.09
C ASP A 259 -4.98 -30.01 1.11
N VAL A 260 -5.62 -30.38 0.02
CA VAL A 260 -7.07 -30.19 -0.20
C VAL A 260 -7.93 -30.97 0.79
N ASN A 261 -7.38 -32.01 1.45
CA ASN A 261 -8.08 -32.76 2.51
C ASN A 261 -8.33 -31.90 3.77
N ARG A 262 -7.68 -30.74 3.90
CA ARG A 262 -7.91 -29.76 4.98
C ARG A 262 -9.14 -28.87 4.75
N LEU A 263 -9.79 -28.93 3.60
CA LEU A 263 -11.04 -28.21 3.34
C LEU A 263 -12.19 -28.82 4.15
N LYS A 264 -12.88 -28.01 4.94
CA LYS A 264 -13.90 -28.48 5.88
C LYS A 264 -15.22 -28.92 5.23
N ASP A 265 -15.57 -28.30 4.10
CA ASP A 265 -16.86 -28.44 3.46
C ASP A 265 -16.80 -29.21 2.12
N VAL A 266 -15.69 -29.92 1.87
CA VAL A 266 -15.47 -30.68 0.64
C VAL A 266 -15.13 -32.12 0.99
N THR A 267 -15.85 -33.05 0.35
CA THR A 267 -15.55 -34.50 0.42
C THR A 267 -15.12 -35.00 -0.94
N PHE A 268 -14.01 -35.72 -0.98
CA PHE A 268 -13.51 -36.31 -2.21
C PHE A 268 -13.88 -37.78 -2.31
N SER A 269 -14.22 -38.27 -3.49
CA SER A 269 -14.50 -39.70 -3.74
C SER A 269 -13.26 -40.59 -3.59
N GLU A 270 -12.07 -40.01 -3.87
CA GLU A 270 -10.77 -40.64 -3.70
C GLU A 270 -9.81 -39.62 -3.08
N ASN A 271 -8.75 -40.09 -2.41
CA ASN A 271 -7.75 -39.20 -1.89
C ASN A 271 -7.04 -38.42 -3.01
N PRO A 272 -7.15 -37.08 -3.09
CA PRO A 272 -6.57 -36.30 -4.19
C PRO A 272 -5.06 -36.13 -4.08
N VAL A 273 -4.44 -36.45 -2.92
CA VAL A 273 -2.99 -36.28 -2.66
C VAL A 273 -2.37 -37.49 -1.94
N PRO A 274 -2.54 -38.74 -2.47
CA PRO A 274 -2.16 -39.95 -1.75
C PRO A 274 -0.68 -40.02 -1.46
N TYR A 275 0.17 -39.67 -2.41
CA TYR A 275 1.64 -39.69 -2.24
C TYR A 275 2.15 -38.68 -1.22
N PHE A 276 1.46 -37.53 -1.09
CA PHE A 276 1.84 -36.55 -0.08
C PHE A 276 1.53 -37.04 1.33
N GLU A 277 0.39 -37.71 1.52
CA GLU A 277 0.06 -38.32 2.82
C GLU A 277 1.00 -39.47 3.17
N GLU A 278 1.33 -40.33 2.22
CA GLU A 278 2.30 -41.40 2.43
C GLU A 278 3.69 -40.87 2.84
N LEU A 279 4.17 -39.79 2.19
CA LEU A 279 5.42 -39.12 2.54
C LEU A 279 5.39 -38.44 3.92
N LYS A 280 4.22 -38.08 4.41
CA LYS A 280 4.04 -37.44 5.71
C LYS A 280 4.06 -38.45 6.87
N GLU A 281 3.75 -39.70 6.59
CA GLU A 281 3.73 -40.80 7.57
C GLU A 281 5.10 -41.51 7.70
N THR A 282 6.03 -41.28 6.75
CA THR A 282 7.40 -41.82 6.75
C THR A 282 8.37 -40.92 7.50
#